data_1714bdc4ea156d1588518d703be3a92b
#
_entry.id   1714bdc4ea156d1588518d703be3a92b
#
_cell.length_a   1.000
_cell.length_b   1.000
_cell.length_c   1.000
_cell.angle_alpha   90.00
_cell.angle_beta   90.00
_cell.angle_gamma   90.00
#
_symmetry.space_group_name_H-M   'P 1'
#
loop_
_entity.id
_entity.type
_entity.pdbx_description
1 polymer ?
#
loop_
_entity_poly.entity_id
_entity_poly.type
_entity_poly.pdbx_seq_one_letter_code
_entity_poly.pdbx_strand_id
1 'polypeptide(L)'
;MFKIFRLGGNMSLKWAINGLLDDLYFYAQGLPRLLITWKPENELSILKFFENNVKKYPNEIAFIFKDQKITWQEADTKVSEYGAYLQSQGIEKGDCFALLMDNCPDFLMLLLAAHRIGAIAALINTTVTGDGL
;
A
#
# COMPACT_ATOMS: atom_id res chain seq x y z
N MET A 1 -13.29 -6.55 -13.28
CA MET A 1 -14.29 -7.17 -14.15
C MET A 1 -15.40 -6.15 -14.38
N PHE A 2 -15.34 -5.37 -15.44
CA PHE A 2 -16.36 -4.38 -15.79
C PHE A 2 -17.53 -5.09 -16.45
N LYS A 3 -18.71 -5.03 -15.83
CA LYS A 3 -19.95 -5.47 -16.47
C LYS A 3 -20.53 -4.29 -17.27
N ILE A 4 -20.51 -4.40 -18.59
CA ILE A 4 -21.25 -3.50 -19.48
C ILE A 4 -22.70 -3.96 -19.44
N PHE A 5 -23.60 -3.18 -18.83
CA PHE A 5 -25.03 -3.40 -18.91
C PHE A 5 -25.57 -2.80 -20.21
N ARG A 6 -26.11 -3.66 -21.08
CA ARG A 6 -26.87 -3.24 -22.25
C ARG A 6 -28.26 -2.78 -21.76
N LEU A 7 -28.47 -1.47 -21.71
CA LEU A 7 -29.76 -0.87 -21.37
C LEU A 7 -30.74 -1.00 -22.53
N GLY A 8 -31.55 -2.05 -22.48
CA GLY A 8 -32.75 -2.17 -23.30
C GLY A 8 -33.96 -2.13 -22.39
N GLY A 9 -34.64 -1.00 -22.34
CA GLY A 9 -35.89 -0.81 -21.58
C GLY A 9 -36.07 0.66 -21.21
N ASN A 10 -37.30 1.17 -21.32
CA ASN A 10 -37.70 2.54 -21.01
C ASN A 10 -37.30 2.90 -19.55
N MET A 11 -36.14 3.49 -19.40
CA MET A 11 -35.66 4.00 -18.13
C MET A 11 -36.44 5.24 -17.76
N SER A 12 -37.23 5.22 -16.70
CA SER A 12 -37.98 6.40 -16.28
C SER A 12 -37.01 7.54 -15.97
N LEU A 13 -37.34 8.74 -16.44
CA LEU A 13 -36.54 9.96 -16.23
C LEU A 13 -36.21 10.19 -14.74
N LYS A 14 -37.10 9.76 -13.84
CA LYS A 14 -36.88 9.79 -12.37
C LYS A 14 -35.68 8.94 -11.93
N TRP A 15 -35.47 7.77 -12.52
CA TRP A 15 -34.35 6.90 -12.14
C TRP A 15 -33.00 7.49 -12.61
N ALA A 16 -32.99 8.07 -13.84
CA ALA A 16 -31.81 8.74 -14.35
C ALA A 16 -31.43 9.99 -13.52
N ILE A 17 -32.43 10.77 -13.09
CA ILE A 17 -32.21 11.97 -12.26
C ILE A 17 -31.69 11.56 -10.87
N ASN A 18 -32.27 10.53 -10.24
CA ASN A 18 -31.82 10.08 -8.93
C ASN A 18 -30.39 9.50 -8.98
N GLY A 19 -30.06 8.72 -10.00
CA GLY A 19 -28.69 8.23 -10.22
C GLY A 19 -27.68 9.37 -10.39
N LEU A 20 -28.04 10.40 -11.16
CA LEU A 20 -27.23 11.60 -11.35
C LEU A 20 -27.03 12.41 -10.04
N LEU A 21 -28.08 12.49 -9.22
CA LEU A 21 -28.01 13.17 -7.91
C LEU A 21 -27.15 12.39 -6.91
N ASP A 22 -27.24 11.06 -6.89
CA ASP A 22 -26.43 10.20 -6.04
C ASP A 22 -24.95 10.27 -6.45
N ASP A 23 -24.66 10.25 -7.75
CA ASP A 23 -23.31 10.45 -8.27
C ASP A 23 -22.77 11.84 -7.94
N LEU A 24 -23.58 12.89 -8.13
CA LEU A 24 -23.20 14.26 -7.78
C LEU A 24 -22.94 14.43 -6.29
N TYR A 25 -23.74 13.80 -5.44
CA TYR A 25 -23.56 13.79 -3.98
C TYR A 25 -22.27 13.07 -3.60
N PHE A 26 -21.98 11.91 -4.22
CA PHE A 26 -20.74 11.16 -4.01
C PHE A 26 -19.51 12.00 -4.40
N TYR A 27 -19.54 12.64 -5.57
CA TYR A 27 -18.46 13.52 -6.03
C TYR A 27 -18.36 14.79 -5.18
N ALA A 28 -19.45 15.38 -4.75
CA ALA A 28 -19.44 16.58 -3.90
C ALA A 28 -18.86 16.32 -2.51
N GLN A 29 -18.99 15.12 -1.97
CA GLN A 29 -18.37 14.74 -0.69
C GLN A 29 -16.92 14.23 -0.87
N GLY A 30 -16.63 13.56 -1.98
CA GLY A 30 -15.32 12.97 -2.26
C GLY A 30 -14.30 13.99 -2.78
N LEU A 31 -14.71 14.87 -3.69
CA LEU A 31 -13.83 15.84 -4.33
C LEU A 31 -13.16 16.83 -3.34
N PRO A 32 -13.88 17.46 -2.41
CA PRO A 32 -13.25 18.34 -1.43
C PRO A 32 -12.25 17.59 -0.53
N ARG A 33 -12.56 16.34 -0.18
CA ARG A 33 -11.66 15.50 0.60
C ARG A 33 -10.40 15.12 -0.19
N LEU A 34 -10.54 14.82 -1.48
CA LEU A 34 -9.42 14.54 -2.37
C LEU A 34 -8.54 15.78 -2.57
N LEU A 35 -9.13 16.96 -2.76
CA LEU A 35 -8.41 18.23 -2.92
C LEU A 35 -7.74 18.71 -1.63
N ILE A 36 -8.33 18.41 -0.46
CA ILE A 36 -7.76 18.78 0.84
C ILE A 36 -6.61 17.83 1.22
N THR A 37 -6.69 16.55 0.82
CA THR A 37 -5.67 15.55 1.13
C THR A 37 -4.54 15.52 0.11
N TRP A 38 -4.79 15.92 -1.13
CA TRP A 38 -3.75 15.98 -2.15
C TRP A 38 -3.10 17.38 -2.20
N LYS A 39 -2.31 17.67 -1.20
CA LYS A 39 -1.26 18.67 -1.33
C LYS A 39 0.00 17.95 -1.82
N PRO A 40 0.66 18.42 -2.90
CA PRO A 40 1.93 17.84 -3.39
C PRO A 40 3.02 17.81 -2.30
N GLU A 41 2.88 18.70 -1.31
CA GLU A 41 3.78 18.83 -0.16
C GLU A 41 3.46 17.80 0.96
N ASN A 42 2.30 17.15 0.93
CA ASN A 42 2.02 16.04 1.83
C ASN A 42 2.79 14.83 1.32
N GLU A 43 3.96 14.59 1.86
CA GLU A 43 4.73 13.35 1.70
C GLU A 43 3.94 12.17 2.32
N LEU A 44 2.82 11.81 1.70
CA LEU A 44 2.03 10.64 2.06
C LEU A 44 2.75 9.41 1.51
N SER A 45 3.74 8.92 2.25
CA SER A 45 4.36 7.63 1.97
C SER A 45 3.89 6.60 2.98
N ILE A 46 3.81 5.35 2.55
CA ILE A 46 3.50 4.21 3.44
C ILE A 46 4.51 4.13 4.58
N LEU A 47 5.77 4.49 4.33
CA LEU A 47 6.82 4.54 5.33
C LEU A 47 6.52 5.58 6.41
N LYS A 48 6.11 6.78 6.03
CA LYS A 48 5.78 7.85 6.99
C LYS A 48 4.57 7.48 7.85
N PHE A 49 3.57 6.83 7.24
CA PHE A 49 2.45 6.28 7.98
C PHE A 49 2.90 5.23 9.00
N PHE A 50 3.77 4.29 8.59
CA PHE A 50 4.35 3.27 9.45
C PHE A 50 5.11 3.91 10.63
N GLU A 51 6.04 4.83 10.36
CA GLU A 51 6.85 5.51 11.38
C GLU A 51 6.01 6.32 12.38
N ASN A 52 4.93 6.95 11.92
CA ASN A 52 4.00 7.64 12.79
C ASN A 52 3.28 6.68 13.74
N ASN A 53 2.90 5.49 13.27
CA ASN A 53 2.28 4.48 14.13
C ASN A 53 3.28 3.88 15.12
N VAL A 54 4.53 3.63 14.71
CA VAL A 54 5.61 3.22 15.63
C VAL A 54 5.76 4.21 16.78
N LYS A 55 5.79 5.50 16.48
CA LYS A 55 5.91 6.56 17.50
C LYS A 55 4.69 6.64 18.43
N LYS A 56 3.50 6.44 17.87
CA LYS A 56 2.24 6.64 18.59
C LYS A 56 1.81 5.41 19.40
N TYR A 57 2.08 4.22 18.86
CA TYR A 57 1.55 2.95 19.38
C TYR A 57 2.62 1.83 19.45
N PRO A 58 3.82 2.07 20.02
CA PRO A 58 4.98 1.15 19.92
C PRO A 58 4.65 -0.27 20.39
N ASN A 59 3.88 -0.41 21.47
CA ASN A 59 3.56 -1.67 22.11
C ASN A 59 2.25 -2.32 21.62
N GLU A 60 1.52 -1.67 20.71
CA GLU A 60 0.31 -2.25 20.14
C GLU A 60 0.65 -3.21 19.00
N ILE A 61 -0.25 -4.17 18.76
CA ILE A 61 -0.07 -5.16 17.71
C ILE A 61 -0.24 -4.47 16.34
N ALA A 62 0.81 -4.51 15.53
CA ALA A 62 0.81 -4.02 14.16
C ALA A 62 0.37 -5.10 13.17
N PHE A 63 0.85 -6.33 13.35
CA PHE A 63 0.60 -7.44 12.44
C PHE A 63 0.23 -8.71 13.18
N ILE A 64 -0.71 -9.46 12.61
CA ILE A 64 -1.05 -10.82 13.03
C ILE A 64 -0.87 -11.72 11.81
N PHE A 65 -0.01 -12.72 11.95
CA PHE A 65 0.21 -13.71 10.91
C PHE A 65 0.28 -15.11 11.52
N LYS A 66 -0.72 -15.93 11.19
CA LYS A 66 -0.94 -17.22 11.84
C LYS A 66 -1.05 -17.01 13.37
N ASP A 67 -0.17 -17.62 14.15
CA ASP A 67 -0.13 -17.50 15.60
C ASP A 67 0.83 -16.42 16.13
N GLN A 68 1.53 -15.74 15.21
CA GLN A 68 2.49 -14.69 15.57
C GLN A 68 1.79 -13.34 15.63
N LYS A 69 2.05 -12.60 16.70
CA LYS A 69 1.65 -11.20 16.89
C LYS A 69 2.92 -10.36 16.96
N ILE A 70 2.98 -9.32 16.14
CA ILE A 70 4.15 -8.45 16.01
C ILE A 70 3.68 -7.04 16.36
N THR A 71 4.34 -6.40 17.32
CA THR A 71 4.09 -5.02 17.70
C THR A 71 4.70 -4.04 16.70
N TRP A 72 4.27 -2.77 16.74
CA TRP A 72 4.86 -1.72 15.91
C TRP A 72 6.36 -1.56 16.16
N GLN A 73 6.80 -1.65 17.43
CA GLN A 73 8.21 -1.55 17.79
C GLN A 73 9.05 -2.73 17.27
N GLU A 74 8.53 -3.95 17.39
CA GLU A 74 9.20 -5.14 16.85
C GLU A 74 9.32 -5.08 15.33
N ALA A 75 8.25 -4.62 14.66
CA ALA A 75 8.27 -4.39 13.21
C ALA A 75 9.32 -3.35 12.81
N ASP A 76 9.44 -2.24 13.55
CA ASP A 76 10.42 -1.20 13.26
C ASP A 76 11.86 -1.68 13.45
N THR A 77 12.09 -2.50 14.49
CA THR A 77 13.39 -3.15 14.70
C THR A 77 13.75 -4.01 13.48
N LYS A 78 12.86 -4.88 13.04
CA LYS A 78 13.08 -5.72 11.86
C LYS A 78 13.27 -4.90 10.56
N VAL A 79 12.51 -3.83 10.37
CA VAL A 79 12.69 -2.92 9.21
C VAL A 79 14.09 -2.31 9.23
N SER A 80 14.60 -1.94 10.41
CA SER A 80 15.94 -1.40 10.56
C SER A 80 17.03 -2.44 10.28
N GLU A 81 16.86 -3.66 10.78
CA GLU A 81 17.77 -4.80 10.54
C GLU A 81 17.83 -5.13 9.04
N TYR A 82 16.69 -5.22 8.38
CA TYR A 82 16.63 -5.46 6.93
C TYR A 82 17.23 -4.32 6.12
N GLY A 83 17.05 -3.06 6.53
CA GLY A 83 17.70 -1.92 5.91
C GLY A 83 19.22 -2.01 5.99
N ALA A 84 19.76 -2.32 7.18
CA ALA A 84 21.18 -2.52 7.37
C ALA A 84 21.72 -3.72 6.55
N TYR A 85 20.95 -4.81 6.47
CA TYR A 85 21.31 -5.97 5.65
C TYR A 85 21.38 -5.60 4.17
N LEU A 86 20.37 -4.93 3.61
CA LEU A 86 20.36 -4.50 2.21
C LEU A 86 21.57 -3.60 1.89
N GLN A 87 21.89 -2.65 2.78
CA GLN A 87 23.05 -1.80 2.62
C GLN A 87 24.37 -2.61 2.68
N SER A 88 24.45 -3.63 3.54
CA SER A 88 25.63 -4.52 3.60
C SER A 88 25.83 -5.34 2.33
N GLN A 89 24.77 -5.57 1.56
CA GLN A 89 24.83 -6.20 0.23
C GLN A 89 25.12 -5.20 -0.90
N GLY A 90 25.41 -3.95 -0.57
CA GLY A 90 25.77 -2.91 -1.54
C GLY A 90 24.58 -2.22 -2.20
N ILE A 91 23.37 -2.39 -1.66
CA ILE A 91 22.18 -1.70 -2.18
C ILE A 91 22.15 -0.28 -1.64
N GLU A 92 22.14 0.69 -2.54
CA GLU A 92 22.15 2.11 -2.23
C GLU A 92 20.85 2.80 -2.66
N LYS A 93 20.72 4.07 -2.31
CA LYS A 93 19.57 4.90 -2.71
C LYS A 93 19.46 4.98 -4.24
N GLY A 94 18.30 4.64 -4.75
CA GLY A 94 18.00 4.64 -6.19
C GLY A 94 18.20 3.28 -6.87
N ASP A 95 18.85 2.33 -6.21
CA ASP A 95 19.00 0.98 -6.74
C ASP A 95 17.69 0.22 -6.78
N CYS A 96 17.60 -0.71 -7.72
CA CYS A 96 16.47 -1.63 -7.86
C CYS A 96 16.94 -3.06 -7.64
N PHE A 97 16.24 -3.79 -6.76
CA PHE A 97 16.49 -5.22 -6.53
C PHE A 97 15.20 -6.04 -6.62
N ALA A 98 15.33 -7.29 -7.05
CA ALA A 98 14.20 -8.21 -7.11
C ALA A 98 13.86 -8.77 -5.73
N LEU A 99 12.59 -8.72 -5.34
CA LEU A 99 12.08 -9.32 -4.12
C LEU A 99 11.15 -10.48 -4.48
N LEU A 100 11.67 -11.71 -4.37
CA LEU A 100 10.96 -12.96 -4.63
C LEU A 100 10.74 -13.69 -3.30
N MET A 101 9.56 -13.54 -2.71
CA MET A 101 9.19 -14.28 -1.50
C MET A 101 7.67 -14.34 -1.35
N ASP A 102 7.21 -15.32 -0.57
CA ASP A 102 5.78 -15.49 -0.28
C ASP A 102 5.27 -14.38 0.65
N ASN A 103 3.95 -14.17 0.61
CA ASN A 103 3.29 -13.20 1.47
C ASN A 103 3.44 -13.59 2.95
N CYS A 104 4.26 -12.84 3.67
CA CYS A 104 4.50 -12.98 5.10
C CYS A 104 4.83 -11.60 5.70
N PRO A 105 4.89 -11.44 7.02
CA PRO A 105 5.24 -10.17 7.63
C PRO A 105 6.60 -9.63 7.19
N ASP A 106 7.58 -10.51 7.02
CA ASP A 106 8.93 -10.12 6.59
C ASP A 106 8.98 -9.52 5.17
N PHE A 107 8.07 -9.96 4.27
CA PHE A 107 7.90 -9.35 2.95
C PHE A 107 7.58 -7.85 3.05
N LEU A 108 6.61 -7.50 3.92
CA LEU A 108 6.24 -6.10 4.11
C LEU A 108 7.35 -5.30 4.81
N MET A 109 8.03 -5.91 5.76
CA MET A 109 9.15 -5.27 6.47
C MET A 109 10.35 -5.01 5.55
N LEU A 110 10.67 -5.94 4.64
CA LEU A 110 11.68 -5.73 3.60
C LEU A 110 11.28 -4.60 2.63
N LEU A 111 10.01 -4.53 2.24
CA LEU A 111 9.51 -3.44 1.41
C LEU A 111 9.65 -2.08 2.10
N LEU A 112 9.30 -2.00 3.38
CA LEU A 112 9.47 -0.79 4.19
C LEU A 112 10.94 -0.44 4.39
N ALA A 113 11.80 -1.44 4.55
CA ALA A 113 13.26 -1.27 4.65
C ALA A 113 13.85 -0.71 3.36
N ALA A 114 13.45 -1.24 2.20
CA ALA A 114 13.86 -0.71 0.90
C ALA A 114 13.44 0.77 0.76
N HIS A 115 12.20 1.10 1.11
CA HIS A 115 11.73 2.48 1.13
C HIS A 115 12.56 3.38 2.06
N ARG A 116 12.94 2.88 3.25
CA ARG A 116 13.70 3.63 4.26
C ARG A 116 15.10 4.00 3.77
N ILE A 117 15.76 3.10 3.03
CA ILE A 117 17.08 3.38 2.44
C ILE A 117 16.98 4.08 1.06
N GLY A 118 15.76 4.27 0.53
CA GLY A 118 15.52 4.90 -0.76
C GLY A 118 15.77 4.00 -1.97
N ALA A 119 15.79 2.68 -1.78
CA ALA A 119 15.89 1.68 -2.84
C ALA A 119 14.51 1.27 -3.36
N ILE A 120 14.47 0.62 -4.51
CA ILE A 120 13.27 0.16 -5.20
C ILE A 120 13.21 -1.37 -5.14
N ALA A 121 12.19 -1.93 -4.50
CA ALA A 121 11.94 -3.36 -4.52
C ALA A 121 11.02 -3.73 -5.70
N ALA A 122 11.54 -4.45 -6.68
CA ALA A 122 10.75 -5.05 -7.76
C ALA A 122 10.14 -6.36 -7.25
N LEU A 123 8.82 -6.36 -7.05
CA LEU A 123 8.11 -7.51 -6.50
C LEU A 123 7.90 -8.57 -7.58
N ILE A 124 8.44 -9.76 -7.35
CA ILE A 124 8.33 -10.90 -8.28
C ILE A 124 7.31 -11.88 -7.71
N ASN A 125 6.39 -12.31 -8.57
CA ASN A 125 5.40 -13.30 -8.19
C ASN A 125 6.03 -14.69 -8.07
N THR A 126 5.90 -15.34 -6.91
CA THR A 126 6.45 -16.68 -6.63
C THR A 126 5.76 -17.79 -7.43
N THR A 127 4.58 -17.54 -8.02
CA THR A 127 3.87 -18.53 -8.83
C THR A 127 4.32 -18.56 -10.29
N VAL A 128 5.15 -17.61 -10.72
CA VAL A 128 5.70 -17.57 -12.08
C VAL A 128 6.89 -18.52 -12.16
N THR A 129 6.85 -19.45 -13.10
CA THR A 129 7.88 -20.46 -13.33
C THR A 129 8.29 -20.51 -14.81
N GLY A 130 9.52 -20.93 -15.09
CA GLY A 130 10.03 -21.09 -16.47
C GLY A 130 10.28 -19.77 -17.17
N ASP A 131 9.88 -19.69 -18.45
CA ASP A 131 10.16 -18.51 -19.33
C ASP A 131 9.42 -17.22 -18.93
N GLY A 132 8.70 -17.25 -17.82
CA GLY A 132 7.98 -16.09 -17.29
C GLY A 132 8.75 -15.28 -16.22
N LEU A 133 9.98 -15.70 -15.87
CA LEU A 133 10.86 -15.01 -14.91
C LEU A 133 11.84 -14.11 -15.62
#